data_aa5460f2dc4729c11f0eb5baf2ebd4ea
#
_entry.id   aa5460f2dc4729c11f0eb5baf2ebd4ea
#
_cell.length_a   1.000
_cell.length_b   1.000
_cell.length_c   1.000
_cell.angle_alpha   90.00
_cell.angle_beta   90.00
_cell.angle_gamma   90.00
#
_symmetry.space_group_name_H-M   'P 1'
#
loop_
_entity.id
_entity.type
_entity.pdbx_description
1 polymer ?
#
loop_
_entity_poly.entity_id
_entity_poly.type
_entity_poly.pdbx_seq_one_letter_code
_entity_poly.pdbx_strand_id
1 'polypeptide(L)'
;APRAADALGHAAMLSVVLPEQRLRLERLTGALADAASAATGRVGPTVHGDLYESQVIVEGGRITGLLDIDDAGPGDPLDDLATVIGHLRYREQTIGERRHRDAVRRYADGLRHGFVEGATGVDACTLDAVTAGVLVGLATGPFRIQQHNWRHEVRRTLRRAERLLAPSSRASSR
;
A
#
# COMPACT_ATOMS: atom_id res chain seq x y z
N ALA A 1 -10.13 1.89 4.60
CA ALA A 1 -8.70 2.26 4.35
C ALA A 1 -8.56 2.95 3.00
N PRO A 2 -7.45 3.69 2.77
CA PRO A 2 -7.16 4.25 1.46
C PRO A 2 -6.91 3.14 0.43
N ARG A 3 -7.68 3.16 -0.66
CA ARG A 3 -7.51 2.25 -1.79
C ARG A 3 -6.60 2.88 -2.84
N ALA A 4 -5.94 2.05 -3.64
CA ALA A 4 -5.11 2.55 -4.74
C ALA A 4 -5.92 3.39 -5.74
N ALA A 5 -7.20 3.04 -5.98
CA ALA A 5 -8.10 3.80 -6.84
C ALA A 5 -8.30 5.26 -6.38
N ASP A 6 -8.18 5.55 -5.08
CA ASP A 6 -8.36 6.89 -4.51
C ASP A 6 -7.06 7.72 -4.52
N ALA A 7 -5.95 7.14 -4.97
CA ALA A 7 -4.63 7.77 -4.89
C ALA A 7 -4.57 9.12 -5.60
N LEU A 8 -5.29 9.31 -6.71
CA LEU A 8 -5.35 10.58 -7.44
C LEU A 8 -5.99 11.70 -6.61
N GLY A 9 -7.11 11.41 -5.94
CA GLY A 9 -7.78 12.36 -5.04
C GLY A 9 -6.91 12.74 -3.85
N HIS A 10 -6.24 11.75 -3.24
CA HIS A 10 -5.31 11.96 -2.14
C HIS A 10 -4.08 12.78 -2.57
N ALA A 11 -3.52 12.50 -3.74
CA ALA A 11 -2.41 13.26 -4.30
C ALA A 11 -2.79 14.72 -4.60
N ALA A 12 -4.00 14.95 -5.13
CA ALA A 12 -4.51 16.29 -5.37
C ALA A 12 -4.61 17.07 -4.06
N MET A 13 -5.19 16.48 -3.00
CA MET A 13 -5.25 17.10 -1.67
C MET A 13 -3.84 17.42 -1.11
N LEU A 14 -2.91 16.46 -1.19
CA LEU A 14 -1.53 16.68 -0.72
C LEU A 14 -0.81 17.76 -1.52
N SER A 15 -1.10 17.92 -2.82
CA SER A 15 -0.52 18.97 -3.65
C SER A 15 -0.96 20.38 -3.25
N VAL A 16 -2.14 20.50 -2.64
CA VAL A 16 -2.64 21.77 -2.08
C VAL A 16 -1.94 22.11 -0.78
N VAL A 17 -1.82 21.13 0.15
CA VAL A 17 -1.26 21.38 1.49
C VAL A 17 0.27 21.32 1.56
N LEU A 18 0.90 20.73 0.55
CA LEU A 18 2.36 20.63 0.38
C LEU A 18 2.76 20.92 -1.08
N PRO A 19 2.62 22.16 -1.56
CA PRO A 19 2.86 22.50 -2.96
C PRO A 19 4.26 22.14 -3.45
N GLU A 20 5.24 22.10 -2.54
CA GLU A 20 6.62 21.68 -2.85
C GLU A 20 6.74 20.17 -3.17
N GLN A 21 5.71 19.36 -2.89
CA GLN A 21 5.66 17.94 -3.26
C GLN A 21 4.92 17.68 -4.57
N ARG A 22 4.38 18.70 -5.22
CA ARG A 22 3.52 18.58 -6.40
C ARG A 22 4.15 17.76 -7.52
N LEU A 23 5.39 18.07 -7.93
CA LEU A 23 6.08 17.32 -8.99
C LEU A 23 6.34 15.85 -8.63
N ARG A 24 6.54 15.57 -7.34
CA ARG A 24 6.66 14.19 -6.84
C ARG A 24 5.34 13.46 -6.96
N LEU A 25 4.25 14.08 -6.54
CA LEU A 25 2.90 13.51 -6.59
C LEU A 25 2.45 13.28 -8.03
N GLU A 26 2.72 14.19 -8.96
CA GLU A 26 2.44 14.03 -10.39
C GLU A 26 3.17 12.81 -10.98
N ARG A 27 4.45 12.60 -10.64
CA ARG A 27 5.21 11.42 -11.07
C ARG A 27 4.66 10.12 -10.48
N LEU A 28 4.33 10.13 -9.18
CA LEU A 28 3.74 8.96 -8.52
C LEU A 28 2.40 8.59 -9.16
N THR A 29 1.51 9.55 -9.37
CA THR A 29 0.19 9.29 -9.97
C THR A 29 0.27 8.87 -11.44
N GLY A 30 1.23 9.40 -12.20
CA GLY A 30 1.52 8.92 -13.56
C GLY A 30 1.90 7.44 -13.59
N ALA A 31 2.88 7.06 -12.77
CA ALA A 31 3.32 5.67 -12.66
C ALA A 31 2.21 4.72 -12.15
N LEU A 32 1.34 5.21 -11.25
CA LEU A 32 0.18 4.44 -10.79
C LEU A 32 -0.86 4.25 -11.90
N ALA A 33 -1.11 5.26 -12.73
CA ALA A 33 -2.03 5.17 -13.86
C ALA A 33 -1.53 4.17 -14.92
N ASP A 34 -0.23 4.18 -15.21
CA ASP A 34 0.40 3.23 -16.13
C ASP A 34 0.25 1.79 -15.61
N ALA A 35 0.51 1.56 -14.32
CA ALA A 35 0.36 0.25 -13.69
C ALA A 35 -1.09 -0.21 -13.62
N ALA A 36 -2.04 0.68 -13.33
CA ALA A 36 -3.47 0.37 -13.33
C ALA A 36 -3.97 -0.04 -14.71
N SER A 37 -3.46 0.59 -15.77
CA SER A 37 -3.81 0.24 -17.15
C SER A 37 -3.33 -1.16 -17.53
N ALA A 38 -2.22 -1.63 -16.96
CA ALA A 38 -1.69 -2.98 -17.16
C ALA A 38 -2.45 -4.05 -16.33
N ALA A 39 -3.14 -3.66 -15.27
CA ALA A 39 -3.78 -4.56 -14.31
C ALA A 39 -5.27 -4.82 -14.57
N THR A 40 -5.86 -4.28 -15.63
CA THR A 40 -7.30 -4.35 -15.89
C THR A 40 -7.83 -5.78 -16.09
N GLY A 41 -8.92 -6.12 -15.41
CA GLY A 41 -9.76 -7.28 -15.69
C GLY A 41 -9.79 -8.39 -14.63
N ARG A 42 -9.22 -8.20 -13.45
CA ARG A 42 -9.25 -9.19 -12.38
C ARG A 42 -10.40 -8.90 -11.41
N VAL A 43 -11.57 -9.40 -11.71
CA VAL A 43 -12.66 -9.37 -10.74
C VAL A 43 -12.75 -10.74 -10.08
N GLY A 44 -12.34 -10.81 -8.82
CA GLY A 44 -12.54 -12.00 -7.98
C GLY A 44 -13.96 -12.11 -7.46
N PRO A 45 -14.35 -13.27 -6.90
CA PRO A 45 -15.72 -13.49 -6.41
C PRO A 45 -16.04 -12.58 -5.22
N THR A 46 -15.12 -12.39 -4.30
CA THR A 46 -15.33 -11.56 -3.11
C THR A 46 -13.99 -11.12 -2.53
N VAL A 47 -13.86 -9.84 -2.24
CA VAL A 47 -12.79 -9.24 -1.47
C VAL A 47 -13.35 -8.62 -0.20
N HIS A 48 -12.50 -8.33 0.77
CA HIS A 48 -12.87 -7.62 2.00
C HIS A 48 -13.18 -6.15 1.73
N GLY A 49 -12.44 -5.54 0.82
CA GLY A 49 -12.61 -4.15 0.38
C GLY A 49 -11.90 -3.12 1.26
N ASP A 50 -11.60 -3.45 2.53
CA ASP A 50 -10.87 -2.59 3.48
C ASP A 50 -9.93 -3.40 4.39
N LEU A 51 -9.24 -4.41 3.84
CA LEU A 51 -8.41 -5.32 4.64
C LEU A 51 -7.09 -4.68 5.08
N TYR A 52 -6.87 -4.60 6.39
CA TYR A 52 -5.57 -4.25 6.99
C TYR A 52 -5.38 -4.98 8.34
N GLU A 53 -4.20 -4.87 8.94
CA GLU A 53 -3.81 -5.71 10.07
C GLU A 53 -4.77 -5.65 11.28
N SER A 54 -5.45 -4.52 11.50
CA SER A 54 -6.38 -4.36 12.62
C SER A 54 -7.76 -5.00 12.38
N GLN A 55 -8.04 -5.44 11.14
CA GLN A 55 -9.28 -6.16 10.80
C GLN A 55 -9.13 -7.68 10.94
N VAL A 56 -7.96 -8.16 11.36
CA VAL A 56 -7.66 -9.60 11.44
C VAL A 56 -7.50 -10.03 12.89
N ILE A 57 -8.32 -11.00 13.31
CA ILE A 57 -8.19 -11.65 14.63
C ILE A 57 -7.31 -12.88 14.48
N VAL A 58 -6.30 -13.00 15.31
CA VAL A 58 -5.35 -14.12 15.30
C VAL A 58 -5.27 -14.76 16.68
N GLU A 59 -5.52 -16.07 16.73
CA GLU A 59 -5.38 -16.89 17.94
C GLU A 59 -4.53 -18.12 17.66
N GLY A 60 -3.55 -18.40 18.48
CA GLY A 60 -2.66 -19.56 18.33
C GLY A 60 -1.93 -19.58 16.97
N GLY A 61 -1.64 -18.42 16.37
CA GLY A 61 -0.99 -18.31 15.06
C GLY A 61 -1.90 -18.58 13.86
N ARG A 62 -3.22 -18.66 14.07
CA ARG A 62 -4.23 -18.87 13.01
C ARG A 62 -5.18 -17.68 12.95
N ILE A 63 -5.62 -17.33 11.77
CA ILE A 63 -6.70 -16.36 11.57
C ILE A 63 -8.00 -17.02 12.02
N THR A 64 -8.68 -16.41 13.01
CA THR A 64 -9.94 -16.89 13.58
C THR A 64 -11.12 -15.97 13.28
N GLY A 65 -10.86 -14.76 12.78
CA GLY A 65 -11.92 -13.84 12.39
C GLY A 65 -11.43 -12.69 11.53
N LEU A 66 -12.38 -12.10 10.80
CA LEU A 66 -12.25 -10.85 10.08
C LEU A 66 -13.30 -9.88 10.61
N LEU A 67 -12.94 -8.63 10.77
CA LEU A 67 -13.78 -7.54 11.24
C LEU A 67 -14.08 -6.58 10.09
N ASP A 68 -15.14 -5.78 10.23
CA ASP A 68 -15.47 -4.66 9.35
C ASP A 68 -15.62 -5.09 7.87
N ILE A 69 -16.51 -6.06 7.65
CA ILE A 69 -16.77 -6.65 6.34
C ILE A 69 -17.86 -5.90 5.55
N ASP A 70 -18.22 -4.68 5.95
CA ASP A 70 -19.31 -3.90 5.35
C ASP A 70 -19.05 -3.54 3.88
N ASP A 71 -17.79 -3.41 3.49
CA ASP A 71 -17.33 -3.15 2.12
C ASP A 71 -17.05 -4.43 1.31
N ALA A 72 -17.34 -5.62 1.89
CA ALA A 72 -17.06 -6.88 1.21
C ALA A 72 -17.94 -7.07 -0.04
N GLY A 73 -17.32 -7.47 -1.14
CA GLY A 73 -18.02 -7.64 -2.40
C GLY A 73 -17.09 -8.04 -3.55
N PRO A 74 -17.60 -8.08 -4.79
CA PRO A 74 -16.79 -8.37 -5.96
C PRO A 74 -15.65 -7.36 -6.11
N GLY A 75 -14.42 -7.83 -6.32
CA GLY A 75 -13.24 -6.96 -6.45
C GLY A 75 -11.99 -7.71 -6.83
N ASP A 76 -10.88 -6.99 -6.99
CA ASP A 76 -9.58 -7.61 -7.23
C ASP A 76 -8.93 -7.98 -5.89
N PRO A 77 -8.61 -9.27 -5.64
CA PRO A 77 -7.88 -9.69 -4.42
C PRO A 77 -6.53 -8.98 -4.22
N LEU A 78 -5.99 -8.42 -5.29
CA LEU A 78 -4.77 -7.61 -5.25
C LEU A 78 -4.95 -6.34 -4.39
N ASP A 79 -6.15 -5.74 -4.40
CA ASP A 79 -6.45 -4.53 -3.64
C ASP A 79 -6.38 -4.82 -2.13
N ASP A 80 -6.97 -5.91 -1.66
CA ASP A 80 -6.90 -6.31 -0.25
C ASP A 80 -5.45 -6.56 0.18
N LEU A 81 -4.71 -7.32 -0.61
CA LEU A 81 -3.32 -7.63 -0.29
C LEU A 81 -2.45 -6.36 -0.29
N ALA A 82 -2.61 -5.50 -1.29
CA ALA A 82 -1.88 -4.24 -1.36
C ALA A 82 -2.21 -3.31 -0.19
N THR A 83 -3.47 -3.33 0.27
CA THR A 83 -3.91 -2.57 1.45
C THR A 83 -3.21 -3.09 2.71
N VAL A 84 -3.21 -4.39 2.95
CA VAL A 84 -2.48 -5.00 4.09
C VAL A 84 -0.99 -4.65 4.03
N ILE A 85 -0.34 -4.87 2.88
CA ILE A 85 1.08 -4.59 2.73
C ILE A 85 1.36 -3.09 2.92
N GLY A 86 0.55 -2.21 2.34
CA GLY A 86 0.67 -0.76 2.46
C GLY A 86 0.60 -0.30 3.91
N HIS A 87 -0.39 -0.81 4.67
CA HIS A 87 -0.53 -0.54 6.10
C HIS A 87 0.68 -1.05 6.91
N LEU A 88 1.13 -2.27 6.68
CA LEU A 88 2.32 -2.82 7.33
C LEU A 88 3.57 -1.98 7.01
N ARG A 89 3.73 -1.54 5.76
CA ARG A 89 4.83 -0.64 5.36
C ARG A 89 4.74 0.72 6.04
N TYR A 90 3.53 1.26 6.21
CA TYR A 90 3.31 2.49 6.96
C TYR A 90 3.60 2.30 8.45
N ARG A 91 3.11 1.22 9.06
CA ARG A 91 3.38 0.85 10.46
C ARG A 91 4.87 0.68 10.74
N GLU A 92 5.61 0.02 9.84
CA GLU A 92 7.06 -0.13 9.95
C GLU A 92 7.77 1.21 10.18
N GLN A 93 7.32 2.30 9.56
CA GLN A 93 7.96 3.61 9.76
C GLN A 93 7.58 4.29 11.08
N THR A 94 6.46 3.92 11.72
CA THR A 94 5.99 4.53 12.96
C THR A 94 6.45 3.78 14.22
N ILE A 95 6.87 2.52 14.09
CA ILE A 95 7.37 1.70 15.18
C ILE A 95 8.76 2.17 15.61
N GLY A 96 8.94 2.51 16.89
CA GLY A 96 10.22 2.94 17.45
C GLY A 96 11.22 1.79 17.63
N GLU A 97 10.75 0.64 18.10
CA GLU A 97 11.59 -0.49 18.45
C GLU A 97 12.05 -1.28 17.21
N ARG A 98 13.37 -1.44 17.04
CA ARG A 98 13.97 -2.06 15.87
C ARG A 98 13.48 -3.49 15.62
N ARG A 99 13.45 -4.34 16.65
CA ARG A 99 13.02 -5.74 16.52
C ARG A 99 11.59 -5.87 15.99
N HIS A 100 10.67 -5.03 16.47
CA HIS A 100 9.28 -5.00 16.02
C HIS A 100 9.18 -4.49 14.58
N ARG A 101 9.93 -3.45 14.25
CA ARG A 101 10.04 -2.92 12.89
C ARG A 101 10.51 -3.97 11.90
N ASP A 102 11.57 -4.73 12.27
CA ASP A 102 12.12 -5.80 11.44
C ASP A 102 11.14 -6.98 11.31
N ALA A 103 10.35 -7.28 12.35
CA ALA A 103 9.30 -8.29 12.28
C ALA A 103 8.19 -7.89 11.31
N VAL A 104 7.67 -6.68 11.41
CA VAL A 104 6.64 -6.15 10.49
C VAL A 104 7.15 -6.14 9.05
N ARG A 105 8.41 -5.75 8.84
CA ARG A 105 9.04 -5.78 7.51
C ARG A 105 9.05 -7.19 6.94
N ARG A 106 9.57 -8.18 7.69
CA ARG A 106 9.60 -9.58 7.24
C ARG A 106 8.22 -10.13 6.93
N TYR A 107 7.22 -9.75 7.73
CA TYR A 107 5.84 -10.18 7.49
C TYR A 107 5.30 -9.60 6.17
N ALA A 108 5.47 -8.30 5.94
CA ALA A 108 5.07 -7.66 4.69
C ALA A 108 5.80 -8.25 3.46
N ASP A 109 7.12 -8.54 3.60
CA ASP A 109 7.91 -9.18 2.55
C ASP A 109 7.42 -10.61 2.27
N GLY A 110 7.07 -11.37 3.32
CA GLY A 110 6.52 -12.72 3.22
C GLY A 110 5.17 -12.76 2.50
N LEU A 111 4.26 -11.84 2.84
CA LEU A 111 2.96 -11.71 2.15
C LEU A 111 3.15 -11.42 0.67
N ARG A 112 4.01 -10.43 0.35
CA ARG A 112 4.33 -10.07 -1.03
C ARG A 112 4.89 -11.26 -1.81
N HIS A 113 5.88 -11.94 -1.26
CA HIS A 113 6.56 -13.08 -1.89
C HIS A 113 5.59 -14.24 -2.12
N GLY A 114 4.87 -14.68 -1.07
CA GLY A 114 3.94 -15.79 -1.16
C GLY A 114 2.81 -15.56 -2.16
N PHE A 115 2.35 -14.32 -2.30
CA PHE A 115 1.31 -14.00 -3.28
C PHE A 115 1.86 -14.02 -4.72
N VAL A 116 3.01 -13.41 -4.95
CA VAL A 116 3.63 -13.37 -6.29
C VAL A 116 3.98 -14.78 -6.79
N GLU A 117 4.43 -15.67 -5.88
CA GLU A 117 4.72 -17.06 -6.24
C GLU A 117 3.47 -17.93 -6.41
N GLY A 118 2.41 -17.66 -5.63
CA GLY A 118 1.17 -18.46 -5.63
C GLY A 118 0.11 -18.01 -6.61
N ALA A 119 0.13 -16.74 -7.04
CA ALA A 119 -0.89 -16.16 -7.91
C ALA A 119 -0.47 -16.20 -9.38
N THR A 120 -1.19 -16.94 -10.19
CA THR A 120 -1.00 -16.92 -11.65
C THR A 120 -1.41 -15.55 -12.22
N GLY A 121 -0.47 -14.92 -12.93
CA GLY A 121 -0.73 -13.70 -13.70
C GLY A 121 -0.64 -12.38 -12.93
N VAL A 122 -0.10 -12.36 -11.71
CA VAL A 122 0.28 -11.13 -11.00
C VAL A 122 1.79 -11.04 -10.92
N ASP A 123 2.36 -10.00 -11.52
CA ASP A 123 3.77 -9.70 -11.34
C ASP A 123 4.00 -8.80 -10.11
N ALA A 124 5.24 -8.83 -9.62
CA ALA A 124 5.64 -8.07 -8.45
C ALA A 124 5.53 -6.55 -8.66
N CYS A 125 5.70 -6.06 -9.89
CA CYS A 125 5.64 -4.64 -10.19
C CYS A 125 4.20 -4.11 -10.07
N THR A 126 3.23 -4.90 -10.53
CA THR A 126 1.80 -4.56 -10.39
C THR A 126 1.40 -4.46 -8.91
N LEU A 127 1.77 -5.45 -8.08
CA LEU A 127 1.50 -5.42 -6.63
C LEU A 127 2.20 -4.22 -5.96
N ASP A 128 3.45 -3.96 -6.31
CA ASP A 128 4.21 -2.83 -5.76
C ASP A 128 3.57 -1.48 -6.15
N ALA A 129 3.05 -1.35 -7.36
CA ALA A 129 2.36 -0.15 -7.82
C ALA A 129 1.05 0.06 -7.06
N VAL A 130 0.19 -0.96 -6.93
CA VAL A 130 -1.06 -0.85 -6.15
C VAL A 130 -0.76 -0.51 -4.69
N THR A 131 0.26 -1.15 -4.09
CA THR A 131 0.73 -0.83 -2.73
C THR A 131 1.22 0.62 -2.60
N ALA A 132 1.91 1.15 -3.62
CA ALA A 132 2.33 2.54 -3.64
C ALA A 132 1.13 3.50 -3.65
N GLY A 133 0.05 3.17 -4.36
CA GLY A 133 -1.20 3.92 -4.33
C GLY A 133 -1.82 3.98 -2.92
N VAL A 134 -1.86 2.84 -2.22
CA VAL A 134 -2.30 2.78 -0.81
C VAL A 134 -1.44 3.69 0.07
N LEU A 135 -0.11 3.68 -0.10
CA LEU A 135 0.80 4.56 0.65
C LEU A 135 0.55 6.05 0.37
N VAL A 136 0.19 6.44 -0.86
CA VAL A 136 -0.21 7.82 -1.17
C VAL A 136 -1.44 8.21 -0.36
N GLY A 137 -2.43 7.34 -0.27
CA GLY A 137 -3.60 7.53 0.58
C GLY A 137 -3.25 7.67 2.06
N LEU A 138 -2.46 6.74 2.60
CA LEU A 138 -2.01 6.75 4.01
C LEU A 138 -1.19 7.99 4.35
N ALA A 139 -0.47 8.58 3.37
CA ALA A 139 0.27 9.82 3.57
C ALA A 139 -0.62 11.01 3.95
N THR A 140 -1.92 10.96 3.71
CA THR A 140 -2.86 12.02 4.13
C THR A 140 -3.14 12.01 5.64
N GLY A 141 -3.01 10.85 6.29
CA GLY A 141 -3.37 10.62 7.69
C GLY A 141 -2.74 11.63 8.66
N PRO A 142 -1.41 11.81 8.68
CA PRO A 142 -0.75 12.75 9.58
C PRO A 142 -1.26 14.19 9.46
N PHE A 143 -1.58 14.65 8.24
CA PHE A 143 -2.19 15.96 8.01
C PHE A 143 -3.62 16.02 8.56
N ARG A 144 -4.45 15.01 8.27
CA ARG A 144 -5.86 14.98 8.69
C ARG A 144 -6.03 15.05 10.21
N ILE A 145 -5.14 14.43 10.96
CA ILE A 145 -5.15 14.46 12.43
C ILE A 145 -4.26 15.58 13.02
N GLN A 146 -3.73 16.47 12.18
CA GLN A 146 -2.86 17.59 12.58
C GLN A 146 -1.69 17.17 13.48
N GLN A 147 -1.05 16.03 13.14
CA GLN A 147 0.12 15.54 13.86
C GLN A 147 1.24 16.59 13.82
N HIS A 148 1.92 16.82 14.95
CA HIS A 148 2.93 17.88 15.07
C HIS A 148 3.98 17.88 13.95
N ASN A 149 4.48 16.70 13.55
CA ASN A 149 5.49 16.52 12.50
C ASN A 149 4.90 16.03 11.16
N TRP A 150 3.62 16.31 10.88
CA TRP A 150 2.89 15.75 9.75
C TRP A 150 3.59 15.93 8.39
N ARG A 151 4.23 17.10 8.16
CA ARG A 151 4.97 17.35 6.90
C ARG A 151 6.13 16.37 6.70
N HIS A 152 6.82 16.04 7.78
CA HIS A 152 7.91 15.06 7.75
C HIS A 152 7.38 13.66 7.44
N GLU A 153 6.31 13.24 8.11
CA GLU A 153 5.72 11.91 7.92
C GLU A 153 5.12 11.76 6.53
N VAL A 154 4.42 12.77 6.00
CA VAL A 154 3.95 12.77 4.60
C VAL A 154 5.11 12.53 3.63
N ARG A 155 6.18 13.35 3.72
CA ARG A 155 7.35 13.21 2.85
C ARG A 155 8.03 11.84 2.97
N ARG A 156 8.06 11.30 4.18
CA ARG A 156 8.64 9.97 4.45
C ARG A 156 7.82 8.86 3.78
N THR A 157 6.50 8.93 3.88
CA THR A 157 5.58 7.97 3.27
C THR A 157 5.62 8.05 1.74
N LEU A 158 5.61 9.26 1.18
CA LEU A 158 5.75 9.44 -0.28
C LEU A 158 7.08 8.89 -0.81
N ARG A 159 8.20 9.10 -0.10
CA ARG A 159 9.49 8.48 -0.49
C ARG A 159 9.43 6.95 -0.47
N ARG A 160 8.59 6.37 0.40
CA ARG A 160 8.39 4.93 0.44
C ARG A 160 7.61 4.44 -0.76
N ALA A 161 6.55 5.14 -1.15
CA ALA A 161 5.79 4.86 -2.37
C ALA A 161 6.69 4.93 -3.63
N GLU A 162 7.54 5.95 -3.74
CA GLU A 162 8.51 6.05 -4.85
C GLU A 162 9.46 4.85 -4.93
N ARG A 163 9.93 4.34 -3.78
CA ARG A 163 10.83 3.17 -3.77
C ARG A 163 10.17 1.90 -4.28
N LEU A 164 8.86 1.74 -4.11
CA LEU A 164 8.11 0.61 -4.68
C LEU A 164 7.99 0.70 -6.19
N LEU A 165 7.90 1.92 -6.73
CA LEU A 165 7.79 2.17 -8.16
C LEU A 165 9.16 2.24 -8.87
N ALA A 166 10.26 2.27 -8.10
CA ALA A 166 11.59 2.28 -8.70
C ALA A 166 11.88 0.94 -9.40
N PRO A 167 12.41 0.95 -10.64
CA PRO A 167 12.75 -0.28 -11.33
C PRO A 167 13.73 -1.10 -10.47
N SER A 168 13.40 -2.37 -10.26
CA SER A 168 14.26 -3.28 -9.50
C SER A 168 15.58 -3.43 -10.23
N SER A 169 16.66 -2.95 -9.66
CA SER A 169 18.03 -3.07 -10.20
C SER A 169 18.55 -4.53 -10.27
N ARG A 170 17.67 -5.52 -10.12
CA ARG A 170 18.00 -6.95 -10.13
C ARG A 170 17.74 -7.68 -11.45
N ALA A 171 17.37 -6.98 -12.53
CA ALA A 171 17.13 -7.60 -13.84
C ALA A 171 18.38 -7.66 -14.75
N SER A 172 19.59 -7.42 -14.22
CA SER A 172 20.83 -7.46 -15.01
C SER A 172 21.82 -8.46 -14.43
N SER A 173 21.42 -9.73 -14.34
CA SER A 173 22.37 -10.85 -14.09
C SER A 173 21.73 -12.12 -14.66
N ARG A 174 21.70 -12.25 -15.98
CA ARG A 174 21.65 -13.51 -16.72
C ARG A 174 22.56 -13.41 -17.92
#